data_f9ea7d789d18fe8ebe9932498bd8d069
#
_entry.id   f9ea7d789d18fe8ebe9932498bd8d069
#
_cell.length_a   1.000
_cell.length_b   1.000
_cell.length_c   1.000
_cell.angle_alpha   90.00
_cell.angle_beta   90.00
_cell.angle_gamma   90.00
#
_symmetry.space_group_name_H-M   'P 1'
#
loop_
_entity.id
_entity.type
_entity.pdbx_description
1 polymer ?
#
loop_
_entity_poly.entity_id
_entity_poly.type
_entity_poly.pdbx_seq_one_letter_code
_entity_poly.pdbx_strand_id
1 'polypeptide(L)'
;EVTSYVQEEFNRADNLNNDRKATVGFALTILQRRLASSPEAIYQSLHRRRERLEHILAEEKLGKPDTGTQFTIEDDFDEDDFSADELEQTEENVTDRASAASTIREMEAEISTLKRLEQMANAVRVSGVDRKWDELSKLLQDDSKMFAADGQREKLIIFTEHRDTLRYLTDKIRTLFGHDDAVVTIHGGMVRDERRKVEELFKQDPEVRILIATDAAGEGINLQRAHLMINYDLPWNPNRLEQRFGRIHRIGQTEVCHLWNLVSAQTREGMVFQRLFQKLEEERGALGGKVFDILGKMTFDNKPLRELLIEAVRYGNDPAVRARLQQVVDNSLDQQKLRELLDERALTDDTMDVQKVSAIREEMERMEAHKLQPHFIEAFFLEAFRSVGGKIRPRETGRYEITFVPAAVRSRDMQIGFGEPVLQRYERVCFEKERCNVQGMIPAELLCPGHPLLEAVIDLVRERNADVLKQGTIFVDDSDDGTAPRLLFYIEDAIQDGVLLPGGTKRVISQHVLFVELK
;
A
#
# COMPACT_ATOMS: atom_id res chain seq x y z
N GLU A 1 -2.47 29.84 8.64
CA GLU A 1 -3.11 30.61 7.55
C GLU A 1 -3.83 29.71 6.53
N VAL A 2 -3.16 28.72 5.90
CA VAL A 2 -3.84 27.79 4.96
C VAL A 2 -4.98 27.07 5.64
N THR A 3 -4.79 26.54 6.84
CA THR A 3 -5.86 25.88 7.59
C THR A 3 -7.01 26.81 7.94
N SER A 4 -6.74 28.10 8.19
CA SER A 4 -7.79 29.09 8.41
C SER A 4 -8.58 29.36 7.13
N TYR A 5 -7.89 29.49 5.99
CA TYR A 5 -8.53 29.57 4.67
C TYR A 5 -9.42 28.34 4.39
N VAL A 6 -8.90 27.14 4.64
CA VAL A 6 -9.68 25.90 4.49
C VAL A 6 -10.94 25.92 5.34
N GLN A 7 -10.86 26.36 6.61
CA GLN A 7 -12.04 26.49 7.48
C GLN A 7 -13.06 27.51 6.99
N GLU A 8 -12.59 28.69 6.54
CA GLU A 8 -13.47 29.73 6.03
C GLU A 8 -14.23 29.26 4.79
N GLU A 9 -13.54 28.55 3.88
CA GLU A 9 -14.17 28.00 2.68
C GLU A 9 -15.12 26.83 2.99
N PHE A 10 -14.82 25.98 3.99
CA PHE A 10 -15.79 24.98 4.48
C PHE A 10 -17.08 25.65 4.99
N ASN A 11 -16.96 26.72 5.78
CA ASN A 11 -18.13 27.44 6.30
C ASN A 11 -18.94 28.09 5.17
N ARG A 12 -18.30 28.56 4.09
CA ARG A 12 -18.98 29.03 2.91
C ARG A 12 -19.67 27.90 2.15
N ALA A 13 -19.00 26.78 2.00
CA ALA A 13 -19.54 25.61 1.32
C ALA A 13 -20.80 25.06 2.00
N ASP A 14 -20.97 25.23 3.31
CA ASP A 14 -22.18 24.82 4.04
C ASP A 14 -23.47 25.51 3.53
N ASN A 15 -23.35 26.62 2.83
CA ASN A 15 -24.49 27.35 2.24
C ASN A 15 -24.76 26.97 0.76
N LEU A 16 -23.97 26.04 0.18
CA LEU A 16 -24.14 25.56 -1.18
C LEU A 16 -25.12 24.38 -1.23
N ASN A 17 -25.56 24.02 -2.46
CA ASN A 17 -26.27 22.76 -2.68
C ASN A 17 -25.36 21.56 -2.38
N ASN A 18 -25.95 20.38 -2.10
CA ASN A 18 -25.23 19.20 -1.60
C ASN A 18 -24.05 18.79 -2.49
N ASP A 19 -24.24 18.68 -3.80
CA ASP A 19 -23.19 18.21 -4.73
C ASP A 19 -21.99 19.16 -4.78
N ARG A 20 -22.27 20.47 -4.82
CA ARG A 20 -21.20 21.48 -4.82
C ARG A 20 -20.51 21.57 -3.46
N LYS A 21 -21.27 21.39 -2.37
CA LYS A 21 -20.73 21.31 -1.01
C LYS A 21 -19.79 20.13 -0.86
N ALA A 22 -20.19 18.94 -1.31
CA ALA A 22 -19.37 17.74 -1.28
C ALA A 22 -18.06 17.93 -2.07
N THR A 23 -18.17 18.47 -3.30
CA THR A 23 -17.02 18.73 -4.18
C THR A 23 -16.02 19.73 -3.57
N VAL A 24 -16.51 20.85 -3.03
CA VAL A 24 -15.67 21.86 -2.37
C VAL A 24 -15.05 21.27 -1.09
N GLY A 25 -15.84 20.57 -0.29
CA GLY A 25 -15.38 19.91 0.92
C GLY A 25 -14.25 18.92 0.65
N PHE A 26 -14.39 18.12 -0.40
CA PHE A 26 -13.35 17.19 -0.84
C PHE A 26 -12.06 17.92 -1.25
N ALA A 27 -12.16 18.96 -2.09
CA ALA A 27 -11.01 19.78 -2.50
C ALA A 27 -10.25 20.39 -1.31
N LEU A 28 -10.99 20.93 -0.35
CA LEU A 28 -10.41 21.54 0.86
C LEU A 28 -9.73 20.50 1.76
N THR A 29 -10.28 19.31 1.83
CA THR A 29 -9.67 18.16 2.54
C THR A 29 -8.32 17.79 1.92
N ILE A 30 -8.26 17.71 0.59
CA ILE A 30 -7.01 17.42 -0.13
C ILE A 30 -5.99 18.54 0.07
N LEU A 31 -6.41 19.79 0.02
CA LEU A 31 -5.51 20.92 0.26
C LEU A 31 -4.89 20.87 1.66
N GLN A 32 -5.65 20.47 2.67
CA GLN A 32 -5.15 20.26 4.02
C GLN A 32 -4.14 19.09 4.08
N ARG A 33 -4.43 17.98 3.41
CA ARG A 33 -3.50 16.83 3.31
C ARG A 33 -2.19 17.25 2.66
N ARG A 34 -2.24 18.05 1.59
CA ARG A 34 -1.06 18.58 0.90
C ARG A 34 -0.24 19.54 1.79
N LEU A 35 -0.92 20.33 2.63
CA LEU A 35 -0.25 21.18 3.63
C LEU A 35 0.53 20.34 4.66
N ALA A 36 -0.03 19.22 5.09
CA ALA A 36 0.63 18.31 6.03
C ALA A 36 1.70 17.41 5.38
N SER A 37 1.71 17.34 4.05
CA SER A 37 2.64 16.52 3.28
C SER A 37 4.00 17.21 3.13
N SER A 38 4.09 18.27 2.31
CA SER A 38 5.36 18.98 2.11
C SER A 38 5.16 20.44 1.73
N PRO A 39 6.17 21.30 1.94
CA PRO A 39 6.15 22.70 1.47
C PRO A 39 5.97 22.81 -0.05
N GLU A 40 6.50 21.87 -0.80
CA GLU A 40 6.34 21.82 -2.27
C GLU A 40 4.91 21.51 -2.66
N ALA A 41 4.30 20.49 -2.06
CA ALA A 41 2.93 20.07 -2.40
C ALA A 41 1.90 21.18 -2.16
N ILE A 42 2.00 21.87 -1.02
CA ILE A 42 1.07 22.98 -0.73
C ILE A 42 1.31 24.17 -1.66
N TYR A 43 2.57 24.53 -1.94
CA TYR A 43 2.89 25.61 -2.86
C TYR A 43 2.32 25.34 -4.26
N GLN A 44 2.58 24.18 -4.83
CA GLN A 44 2.12 23.79 -6.16
C GLN A 44 0.59 23.77 -6.24
N SER A 45 -0.08 23.30 -5.20
CA SER A 45 -1.53 23.26 -5.16
C SER A 45 -2.16 24.66 -5.10
N LEU A 46 -1.62 25.55 -4.27
CA LEU A 46 -2.10 26.93 -4.19
C LEU A 46 -1.87 27.68 -5.52
N HIS A 47 -0.72 27.44 -6.14
CA HIS A 47 -0.35 28.01 -7.44
C HIS A 47 -1.32 27.57 -8.55
N ARG A 48 -1.51 26.25 -8.76
CA ARG A 48 -2.44 25.71 -9.77
C ARG A 48 -3.87 26.17 -9.54
N ARG A 49 -4.35 26.10 -8.29
CA ARG A 49 -5.69 26.55 -7.91
C ARG A 49 -5.90 28.03 -8.25
N ARG A 50 -4.96 28.90 -7.88
CA ARG A 50 -5.02 30.32 -8.21
C ARG A 50 -5.07 30.56 -9.71
N GLU A 51 -4.17 29.96 -10.48
CA GLU A 51 -4.15 30.11 -11.94
C GLU A 51 -5.45 29.66 -12.58
N ARG A 52 -6.01 28.54 -12.10
CA ARG A 52 -7.28 28.03 -12.61
C ARG A 52 -8.44 28.96 -12.30
N LEU A 53 -8.54 29.48 -11.08
CA LEU A 53 -9.59 30.45 -10.71
C LEU A 53 -9.43 31.78 -11.45
N GLU A 54 -8.20 32.25 -11.71
CA GLU A 54 -7.96 33.43 -12.55
C GLU A 54 -8.46 33.21 -13.98
N HIS A 55 -8.26 32.00 -14.54
CA HIS A 55 -8.76 31.66 -15.86
C HIS A 55 -10.30 31.63 -15.89
N ILE A 56 -10.94 30.98 -14.93
CA ILE A 56 -12.41 30.92 -14.80
C ILE A 56 -12.98 32.33 -14.68
N LEU A 57 -12.39 33.19 -13.84
CA LEU A 57 -12.80 34.59 -13.66
C LEU A 57 -12.71 35.39 -14.97
N ALA A 58 -11.66 35.16 -15.77
CA ALA A 58 -11.50 35.83 -17.05
C ALA A 58 -12.56 35.38 -18.05
N GLU A 59 -12.89 34.10 -18.10
CA GLU A 59 -13.96 33.55 -18.96
C GLU A 59 -15.37 34.10 -18.56
N GLU A 60 -15.67 34.11 -17.26
CA GLU A 60 -16.93 34.69 -16.76
C GLU A 60 -17.08 36.19 -17.11
N LYS A 61 -15.99 36.96 -16.97
CA LYS A 61 -15.98 38.37 -17.35
C LYS A 61 -16.21 38.62 -18.85
N LEU A 62 -15.84 37.61 -19.68
CA LEU A 62 -16.08 37.64 -21.14
C LEU A 62 -17.45 37.10 -21.53
N GLY A 63 -18.31 36.72 -20.56
CA GLY A 63 -19.63 36.14 -20.82
C GLY A 63 -19.60 34.77 -21.49
N LYS A 64 -18.46 34.07 -21.43
CA LYS A 64 -18.34 32.70 -21.90
C LYS A 64 -18.53 31.78 -20.70
N PRO A 65 -19.59 30.94 -20.68
CA PRO A 65 -19.73 29.95 -19.62
C PRO A 65 -18.54 28.97 -19.67
N ASP A 66 -18.00 28.60 -18.50
CA ASP A 66 -17.01 27.52 -18.41
C ASP A 66 -17.66 26.25 -18.97
N THR A 67 -17.25 25.85 -20.16
CA THR A 67 -17.64 24.58 -20.82
C THR A 67 -16.83 23.41 -20.33
N GLY A 68 -15.94 23.61 -19.37
CA GLY A 68 -15.20 22.53 -18.71
C GLY A 68 -16.19 21.64 -17.97
N THR A 69 -16.12 20.34 -18.25
CA THR A 69 -16.93 19.32 -17.58
C THR A 69 -16.88 19.58 -16.07
N GLN A 70 -18.01 20.03 -15.48
CA GLN A 70 -18.12 20.15 -14.03
C GLN A 70 -18.00 18.74 -13.47
N PHE A 71 -16.85 18.43 -12.91
CA PHE A 71 -16.69 17.21 -12.15
C PHE A 71 -17.39 17.44 -10.80
N THR A 72 -18.50 16.75 -10.59
CA THR A 72 -19.28 16.82 -9.36
C THR A 72 -19.02 15.54 -8.57
N ILE A 73 -18.63 15.69 -7.33
CA ILE A 73 -18.53 14.58 -6.38
C ILE A 73 -19.90 14.43 -5.72
N GLU A 74 -20.47 13.24 -5.78
CA GLU A 74 -21.73 12.91 -5.11
C GLU A 74 -21.49 12.76 -3.59
N ASP A 75 -22.53 12.97 -2.78
CA ASP A 75 -22.44 12.91 -1.31
C ASP A 75 -22.03 11.52 -0.79
N ASP A 76 -22.23 10.45 -1.60
CA ASP A 76 -21.89 9.06 -1.31
C ASP A 76 -20.54 8.63 -1.93
N PHE A 77 -19.71 9.58 -2.34
CA PHE A 77 -18.39 9.30 -2.90
C PHE A 77 -17.51 8.50 -1.93
N ASP A 78 -17.22 7.24 -2.27
CA ASP A 78 -16.30 6.39 -1.55
C ASP A 78 -14.95 6.29 -2.30
N GLU A 79 -13.86 6.62 -1.61
CA GLU A 79 -12.51 6.52 -2.16
C GLU A 79 -12.12 5.06 -2.49
N ASP A 80 -12.77 4.08 -1.86
CA ASP A 80 -12.48 2.65 -2.08
C ASP A 80 -13.11 2.13 -3.39
N ASP A 81 -14.05 2.85 -4.00
CA ASP A 81 -14.65 2.50 -5.29
C ASP A 81 -13.75 2.87 -6.50
N PHE A 82 -12.72 3.66 -6.27
CA PHE A 82 -11.81 4.14 -7.31
C PHE A 82 -10.45 3.44 -7.22
N SER A 83 -9.89 3.11 -8.38
CA SER A 83 -8.47 2.76 -8.42
C SER A 83 -7.63 3.94 -7.92
N ALA A 84 -6.49 3.67 -7.34
CA ALA A 84 -5.64 4.73 -6.80
C ALA A 84 -5.16 5.70 -7.91
N ASP A 85 -5.02 5.25 -9.17
CA ASP A 85 -4.71 6.11 -10.32
C ASP A 85 -5.86 7.09 -10.64
N GLU A 86 -7.10 6.61 -10.65
CA GLU A 86 -8.30 7.43 -10.89
C GLU A 86 -8.53 8.42 -9.76
N LEU A 87 -8.31 7.99 -8.52
CA LEU A 87 -8.43 8.88 -7.38
C LEU A 87 -7.38 9.99 -7.41
N GLU A 88 -6.11 9.70 -7.71
CA GLU A 88 -5.05 10.71 -7.82
C GLU A 88 -5.39 11.77 -8.88
N GLN A 89 -5.92 11.35 -10.04
CA GLN A 89 -6.36 12.27 -11.10
C GLN A 89 -7.59 13.09 -10.68
N THR A 90 -8.53 12.47 -10.00
CA THR A 90 -9.73 13.12 -9.49
C THR A 90 -9.36 14.17 -8.45
N GLU A 91 -8.50 13.83 -7.49
CA GLU A 91 -7.99 14.74 -6.48
C GLU A 91 -7.32 15.99 -7.08
N GLU A 92 -6.47 15.81 -8.11
CA GLU A 92 -5.83 16.93 -8.81
C GLU A 92 -6.87 17.84 -9.46
N ASN A 93 -7.79 17.26 -10.26
CA ASN A 93 -8.80 18.02 -11.00
C ASN A 93 -9.75 18.80 -10.09
N VAL A 94 -10.21 18.14 -9.02
CA VAL A 94 -11.19 18.74 -8.09
C VAL A 94 -10.53 19.83 -7.25
N THR A 95 -9.30 19.60 -6.73
CA THR A 95 -8.60 20.59 -5.91
C THR A 95 -8.33 21.89 -6.66
N ASP A 96 -8.03 21.80 -7.95
CA ASP A 96 -7.69 22.97 -8.76
C ASP A 96 -8.93 23.78 -9.18
N ARG A 97 -10.12 23.17 -9.28
CA ARG A 97 -11.33 23.79 -9.85
C ARG A 97 -12.42 24.14 -8.86
N ALA A 98 -12.54 23.39 -7.76
CA ALA A 98 -13.65 23.57 -6.84
C ALA A 98 -13.53 24.88 -6.05
N SER A 99 -14.56 25.71 -6.08
CA SER A 99 -14.65 26.98 -5.33
C SER A 99 -16.02 27.12 -4.68
N ALA A 100 -16.04 27.68 -3.47
CA ALA A 100 -17.26 28.08 -2.77
C ALA A 100 -17.80 29.45 -3.26
N ALA A 101 -17.04 30.20 -4.05
CA ALA A 101 -17.43 31.48 -4.57
C ALA A 101 -18.65 31.36 -5.49
N SER A 102 -19.69 32.18 -5.21
CA SER A 102 -20.93 32.24 -5.98
C SER A 102 -21.01 33.48 -6.82
N THR A 103 -20.12 34.45 -6.65
CA THR A 103 -20.07 35.71 -7.35
C THR A 103 -18.64 36.04 -7.80
N ILE A 104 -18.52 36.84 -8.87
CA ILE A 104 -17.24 37.38 -9.36
C ILE A 104 -16.44 38.05 -8.24
N ARG A 105 -17.13 38.81 -7.38
CA ARG A 105 -16.48 39.51 -6.27
C ARG A 105 -15.89 38.54 -5.22
N GLU A 106 -16.60 37.47 -4.92
CA GLU A 106 -16.11 36.43 -4.01
C GLU A 106 -14.92 35.69 -4.61
N MET A 107 -14.96 35.41 -5.91
CA MET A 107 -13.83 34.75 -6.62
C MET A 107 -12.58 35.64 -6.64
N GLU A 108 -12.75 36.97 -6.88
CA GLU A 108 -11.64 37.93 -6.79
C GLU A 108 -11.03 37.98 -5.37
N ALA A 109 -11.86 37.90 -4.32
CA ALA A 109 -11.39 37.85 -2.95
C ALA A 109 -10.65 36.54 -2.64
N GLU A 110 -11.16 35.41 -3.11
CA GLU A 110 -10.50 34.11 -2.98
C GLU A 110 -9.14 34.10 -3.69
N ILE A 111 -9.05 34.58 -4.94
CA ILE A 111 -7.81 34.71 -5.70
C ILE A 111 -6.79 35.58 -4.95
N SER A 112 -7.21 36.70 -4.37
CA SER A 112 -6.34 37.58 -3.56
C SER A 112 -5.78 36.83 -2.34
N THR A 113 -6.61 36.04 -1.67
CA THR A 113 -6.20 35.21 -0.54
C THR A 113 -5.20 34.15 -0.97
N LEU A 114 -5.48 33.44 -2.08
CA LEU A 114 -4.59 32.43 -2.65
C LEU A 114 -3.22 33.01 -3.03
N LYS A 115 -3.15 34.20 -3.63
CA LYS A 115 -1.88 34.89 -3.94
C LYS A 115 -1.03 35.10 -2.68
N ARG A 116 -1.65 35.53 -1.60
CA ARG A 116 -0.96 35.74 -0.33
C ARG A 116 -0.45 34.42 0.26
N LEU A 117 -1.31 33.37 0.24
CA LEU A 117 -0.95 32.05 0.75
C LEU A 117 0.15 31.39 -0.08
N GLU A 118 0.10 31.53 -1.41
CA GLU A 118 1.14 31.06 -2.33
C GLU A 118 2.50 31.72 -2.06
N GLN A 119 2.52 33.05 -1.84
CA GLN A 119 3.74 33.78 -1.48
C GLN A 119 4.34 33.26 -0.16
N MET A 120 3.49 33.01 0.84
CA MET A 120 3.93 32.45 2.12
C MET A 120 4.46 31.02 1.96
N ALA A 121 3.76 30.18 1.21
CA ALA A 121 4.21 28.81 0.94
C ALA A 121 5.55 28.79 0.18
N ASN A 122 5.71 29.68 -0.81
CA ASN A 122 6.96 29.84 -1.53
C ASN A 122 8.11 30.29 -0.61
N ALA A 123 7.85 31.21 0.32
CA ALA A 123 8.84 31.66 1.29
C ALA A 123 9.32 30.50 2.19
N VAL A 124 8.40 29.64 2.65
CA VAL A 124 8.73 28.42 3.42
C VAL A 124 9.56 27.47 2.56
N ARG A 125 9.12 27.20 1.33
CA ARG A 125 9.82 26.33 0.38
C ARG A 125 11.25 26.76 0.14
N VAL A 126 11.46 28.06 -0.12
CA VAL A 126 12.79 28.64 -0.38
C VAL A 126 13.66 28.71 0.88
N SER A 127 13.07 28.86 2.06
CA SER A 127 13.82 28.86 3.32
C SER A 127 14.53 27.53 3.61
N GLY A 128 14.09 26.45 2.99
CA GLY A 128 14.63 25.10 3.22
C GLY A 128 14.26 24.50 4.58
N VAL A 129 13.47 25.17 5.40
CA VAL A 129 13.04 24.69 6.72
C VAL A 129 11.87 23.71 6.52
N ASP A 130 12.15 22.44 6.69
CA ASP A 130 11.14 21.36 6.67
C ASP A 130 11.47 20.31 7.72
N ARG A 131 10.78 20.38 8.86
CA ARG A 131 10.99 19.46 9.99
C ARG A 131 10.72 18.00 9.64
N LYS A 132 9.75 17.76 8.75
CA LYS A 132 9.41 16.40 8.33
C LYS A 132 10.52 15.81 7.47
N TRP A 133 11.12 16.63 6.62
CA TRP A 133 12.33 16.26 5.88
C TRP A 133 13.53 16.04 6.81
N ASP A 134 13.73 16.93 7.80
CA ASP A 134 14.84 16.80 8.73
C ASP A 134 14.78 15.49 9.50
N GLU A 135 13.59 15.07 9.96
CA GLU A 135 13.38 13.78 10.62
C GLU A 135 13.59 12.60 9.67
N LEU A 136 13.09 12.68 8.42
CA LEU A 136 13.35 11.66 7.41
C LEU A 136 14.84 11.54 7.12
N SER A 137 15.52 12.67 6.89
CA SER A 137 16.95 12.71 6.59
C SER A 137 17.78 12.08 7.71
N LYS A 138 17.44 12.40 8.97
CA LYS A 138 18.06 11.81 10.15
C LYS A 138 17.82 10.30 10.23
N LEU A 139 16.58 9.86 10.02
CA LEU A 139 16.23 8.45 9.99
C LEU A 139 17.04 7.70 8.93
N LEU A 140 17.14 8.26 7.72
CA LEU A 140 17.90 7.67 6.62
C LEU A 140 19.41 7.55 6.91
N GLN A 141 19.98 8.43 7.72
CA GLN A 141 21.43 8.46 7.99
C GLN A 141 21.82 7.71 9.26
N ASP A 142 21.02 7.82 10.32
CA ASP A 142 21.44 7.45 11.68
C ASP A 142 20.80 6.15 12.18
N ASP A 143 19.67 5.70 11.62
CA ASP A 143 19.01 4.46 12.09
C ASP A 143 19.78 3.22 11.60
N SER A 144 20.25 2.42 12.56
CA SER A 144 21.00 1.19 12.29
C SER A 144 20.24 0.17 11.44
N LYS A 145 18.90 0.20 11.47
CA LYS A 145 18.05 -0.69 10.65
C LYS A 145 18.11 -0.38 9.15
N MET A 146 18.58 0.82 8.78
CA MET A 146 18.79 1.21 7.40
C MET A 146 20.01 0.54 6.75
N PHE A 147 20.79 -0.20 7.53
CA PHE A 147 22.04 -0.81 7.08
C PHE A 147 22.07 -2.30 7.43
N ALA A 148 22.54 -3.09 6.49
CA ALA A 148 22.83 -4.50 6.70
C ALA A 148 24.08 -4.68 7.58
N ALA A 149 24.33 -5.91 8.04
CA ALA A 149 25.48 -6.24 8.88
C ALA A 149 26.84 -5.96 8.20
N ASP A 150 26.88 -5.96 6.88
CA ASP A 150 28.07 -5.61 6.07
C ASP A 150 28.26 -4.08 5.87
N GLY A 151 27.37 -3.27 6.45
CA GLY A 151 27.39 -1.82 6.34
C GLY A 151 26.75 -1.27 5.05
N GLN A 152 26.25 -2.13 4.17
CA GLN A 152 25.51 -1.69 3.00
C GLN A 152 24.10 -1.23 3.38
N ARG A 153 23.58 -0.25 2.62
CA ARG A 153 22.22 0.24 2.84
C ARG A 153 21.20 -0.79 2.39
N GLU A 154 20.22 -1.05 3.23
CA GLU A 154 19.08 -1.92 2.91
C GLU A 154 18.11 -1.23 1.91
N LYS A 155 17.33 -2.05 1.20
CA LYS A 155 16.27 -1.52 0.32
C LYS A 155 15.12 -1.00 1.13
N LEU A 156 14.71 0.23 0.82
CA LEU A 156 13.68 0.98 1.52
C LEU A 156 12.61 1.46 0.55
N ILE A 157 11.34 1.41 1.00
CA ILE A 157 10.22 1.99 0.28
C ILE A 157 9.69 3.18 1.07
N ILE A 158 9.47 4.31 0.38
CA ILE A 158 8.87 5.51 0.94
C ILE A 158 7.55 5.76 0.21
N PHE A 159 6.44 5.73 0.96
CA PHE A 159 5.13 6.08 0.43
C PHE A 159 4.77 7.53 0.74
N THR A 160 4.21 8.20 -0.24
CA THR A 160 3.59 9.52 -0.13
C THR A 160 2.27 9.54 -0.90
N GLU A 161 1.34 10.42 -0.55
CA GLU A 161 0.06 10.51 -1.26
C GLU A 161 0.16 11.38 -2.53
N HIS A 162 1.13 12.32 -2.60
CA HIS A 162 1.14 13.38 -3.60
C HIS A 162 2.38 13.34 -4.50
N ARG A 163 2.18 13.48 -5.82
CA ARG A 163 3.27 13.54 -6.81
C ARG A 163 4.25 14.69 -6.57
N ASP A 164 3.75 15.83 -6.12
CA ASP A 164 4.61 16.98 -5.84
C ASP A 164 5.58 16.65 -4.69
N THR A 165 5.09 15.95 -3.66
CA THR A 165 5.93 15.45 -2.55
C THR A 165 6.87 14.35 -3.02
N LEU A 166 6.42 13.43 -3.89
CA LEU A 166 7.29 12.41 -4.46
C LEU A 166 8.49 13.03 -5.18
N ARG A 167 8.26 14.03 -6.05
CA ARG A 167 9.33 14.76 -6.74
C ARG A 167 10.26 15.47 -5.75
N TYR A 168 9.68 16.19 -4.81
CA TYR A 168 10.42 16.88 -3.76
C TYR A 168 11.34 15.92 -2.98
N LEU A 169 10.84 14.78 -2.54
CA LEU A 169 11.62 13.77 -1.83
C LEU A 169 12.71 13.16 -2.72
N THR A 170 12.41 12.91 -3.99
CA THR A 170 13.38 12.37 -4.94
C THR A 170 14.59 13.29 -5.06
N ASP A 171 14.37 14.58 -5.27
CA ASP A 171 15.44 15.57 -5.41
C ASP A 171 16.26 15.72 -4.12
N LYS A 172 15.58 15.74 -2.98
CA LYS A 172 16.20 15.83 -1.66
C LYS A 172 17.08 14.61 -1.34
N ILE A 173 16.56 13.40 -1.59
CA ILE A 173 17.27 12.15 -1.28
C ILE A 173 18.44 11.93 -2.26
N ARG A 174 18.27 12.25 -3.54
CA ARG A 174 19.39 12.24 -4.51
C ARG A 174 20.51 13.19 -4.09
N THR A 175 20.15 14.39 -3.67
CA THR A 175 21.12 15.35 -3.13
C THR A 175 21.81 14.84 -1.87
N LEU A 176 21.06 14.18 -0.98
CA LEU A 176 21.60 13.62 0.27
C LEU A 176 22.62 12.50 0.02
N PHE A 177 22.34 11.63 -0.96
CA PHE A 177 23.22 10.49 -1.25
C PHE A 177 24.31 10.80 -2.27
N GLY A 178 24.17 11.87 -3.04
CA GLY A 178 25.13 12.24 -4.08
C GLY A 178 25.13 11.31 -5.30
N HIS A 179 24.14 10.42 -5.42
CA HIS A 179 23.98 9.45 -6.50
C HIS A 179 22.54 9.46 -7.02
N ASP A 180 22.37 9.78 -8.30
CA ASP A 180 21.05 9.85 -8.93
C ASP A 180 20.39 8.47 -9.07
N ASP A 181 21.19 7.44 -9.29
CA ASP A 181 20.72 6.06 -9.54
C ASP A 181 20.23 5.33 -8.28
N ALA A 182 20.53 5.85 -7.08
CA ALA A 182 20.11 5.24 -5.82
C ALA A 182 18.59 5.29 -5.58
N VAL A 183 17.87 6.17 -6.28
CA VAL A 183 16.45 6.44 -6.06
C VAL A 183 15.65 6.27 -7.33
N VAL A 184 14.65 5.40 -7.27
CA VAL A 184 13.66 5.23 -8.33
C VAL A 184 12.27 5.62 -7.84
N THR A 185 11.38 5.97 -8.76
CA THR A 185 10.04 6.46 -8.42
C THR A 185 8.96 5.74 -9.20
N ILE A 186 7.82 5.48 -8.55
CA ILE A 186 6.61 4.97 -9.18
C ILE A 186 5.41 5.81 -8.76
N HIS A 187 4.58 6.23 -9.73
CA HIS A 187 3.36 7.00 -9.49
C HIS A 187 2.27 6.70 -10.53
N GLY A 188 1.04 7.11 -10.26
CA GLY A 188 -0.14 6.78 -11.06
C GLY A 188 -0.07 7.17 -12.53
N GLY A 189 0.62 8.25 -12.89
CA GLY A 189 0.73 8.69 -14.29
C GLY A 189 1.71 7.91 -15.16
N MET A 190 2.40 6.90 -14.61
CA MET A 190 3.36 6.09 -15.37
C MET A 190 2.65 5.01 -16.18
N VAL A 191 3.15 4.77 -17.40
CA VAL A 191 2.69 3.66 -18.24
C VAL A 191 3.13 2.34 -17.60
N ARG A 192 2.33 1.29 -17.75
CA ARG A 192 2.56 -0.04 -17.15
C ARG A 192 3.98 -0.59 -17.41
N ASP A 193 4.48 -0.45 -18.63
CA ASP A 193 5.82 -0.92 -18.99
C ASP A 193 6.96 -0.16 -18.28
N GLU A 194 6.75 1.13 -18.00
CA GLU A 194 7.70 1.92 -17.24
C GLU A 194 7.69 1.54 -15.77
N ARG A 195 6.50 1.36 -15.18
CA ARG A 195 6.34 0.87 -13.79
C ARG A 195 7.09 -0.44 -13.60
N ARG A 196 6.91 -1.38 -14.52
CA ARG A 196 7.58 -2.68 -14.50
C ARG A 196 9.10 -2.57 -14.58
N LYS A 197 9.63 -1.72 -15.46
CA LYS A 197 11.08 -1.49 -15.55
C LYS A 197 11.65 -0.94 -14.24
N VAL A 198 10.95 0.01 -13.62
CA VAL A 198 11.36 0.57 -12.33
C VAL A 198 11.29 -0.48 -11.22
N GLU A 199 10.26 -1.30 -11.20
CA GLU A 199 10.14 -2.42 -10.26
C GLU A 199 11.28 -3.42 -10.42
N GLU A 200 11.61 -3.82 -11.65
CA GLU A 200 12.73 -4.71 -11.93
C GLU A 200 14.06 -4.07 -11.50
N LEU A 201 14.29 -2.79 -11.78
CA LEU A 201 15.46 -2.06 -11.30
C LEU A 201 15.53 -2.07 -9.77
N PHE A 202 14.43 -1.75 -9.08
CA PHE A 202 14.42 -1.77 -7.62
C PHE A 202 14.69 -3.17 -7.05
N LYS A 203 14.18 -4.23 -7.68
CA LYS A 203 14.38 -5.61 -7.21
C LYS A 203 15.81 -6.10 -7.46
N GLN A 204 16.39 -5.77 -8.61
CA GLN A 204 17.56 -6.43 -9.16
C GLN A 204 18.84 -5.62 -9.02
N ASP A 205 18.77 -4.29 -9.22
CA ASP A 205 19.94 -3.46 -9.20
C ASP A 205 20.39 -3.17 -7.76
N PRO A 206 21.63 -3.55 -7.37
CA PRO A 206 22.15 -3.31 -6.04
C PRO A 206 22.39 -1.83 -5.75
N GLU A 207 22.58 -0.98 -6.76
CA GLU A 207 22.78 0.47 -6.57
C GLU A 207 21.45 1.18 -6.26
N VAL A 208 20.33 0.67 -6.75
CA VAL A 208 18.99 1.18 -6.45
C VAL A 208 18.59 0.77 -5.05
N ARG A 209 18.59 1.72 -4.10
CA ARG A 209 18.34 1.46 -2.68
C ARG A 209 16.98 1.94 -2.20
N ILE A 210 16.45 2.99 -2.81
CA ILE A 210 15.19 3.60 -2.38
C ILE A 210 14.19 3.64 -3.52
N LEU A 211 12.98 3.17 -3.23
CA LEU A 211 11.80 3.36 -4.07
C LEU A 211 10.88 4.38 -3.39
N ILE A 212 10.53 5.45 -4.08
CA ILE A 212 9.49 6.39 -3.64
C ILE A 212 8.24 6.16 -4.49
N ALA A 213 7.11 5.92 -3.85
CA ALA A 213 5.88 5.55 -4.53
C ALA A 213 4.67 6.33 -4.03
N THR A 214 3.72 6.63 -4.93
CA THR A 214 2.36 7.04 -4.54
C THR A 214 1.48 5.80 -4.34
N ASP A 215 0.32 5.96 -3.70
CA ASP A 215 -0.64 4.86 -3.49
C ASP A 215 -1.08 4.25 -4.83
N ALA A 216 -1.26 5.08 -5.85
CA ALA A 216 -1.58 4.68 -7.21
C ALA A 216 -0.56 3.70 -7.83
N ALA A 217 0.68 3.77 -7.40
CA ALA A 217 1.73 2.86 -7.84
C ALA A 217 1.76 1.57 -7.03
N GLY A 218 1.19 1.60 -5.82
CA GLY A 218 1.21 0.45 -4.90
C GLY A 218 0.33 -0.71 -5.33
N GLU A 219 -0.66 -0.53 -6.20
CA GLU A 219 -1.55 -1.59 -6.63
C GLU A 219 -0.85 -2.57 -7.59
N GLY A 220 -0.89 -3.85 -7.24
CA GLY A 220 -0.37 -4.94 -8.09
C GLY A 220 1.15 -5.17 -8.03
N ILE A 221 1.95 -4.37 -7.33
CA ILE A 221 3.41 -4.50 -7.28
C ILE A 221 3.84 -5.41 -6.13
N ASN A 222 4.80 -6.29 -6.39
CA ASN A 222 5.45 -7.10 -5.37
C ASN A 222 6.77 -6.44 -4.94
N LEU A 223 6.81 -5.94 -3.71
CA LEU A 223 7.96 -5.24 -3.16
C LEU A 223 8.64 -6.00 -2.00
N GLN A 224 8.46 -7.30 -1.89
CA GLN A 224 9.03 -8.16 -0.85
C GLN A 224 10.56 -8.14 -0.79
N ARG A 225 11.22 -7.60 -1.82
CA ARG A 225 12.67 -7.37 -1.79
C ARG A 225 13.10 -6.39 -0.72
N ALA A 226 12.21 -5.48 -0.33
CA ALA A 226 12.39 -4.58 0.80
C ALA A 226 11.63 -5.09 2.02
N HIS A 227 12.21 -4.88 3.19
CA HIS A 227 11.57 -5.12 4.50
C HIS A 227 11.45 -3.83 5.32
N LEU A 228 11.95 -2.71 4.76
CA LEU A 228 11.87 -1.38 5.36
C LEU A 228 10.86 -0.52 4.60
N MET A 229 9.97 0.13 5.34
CA MET A 229 8.95 1.00 4.77
C MET A 229 8.76 2.26 5.62
N ILE A 230 8.66 3.40 4.95
CA ILE A 230 8.32 4.69 5.57
C ILE A 230 7.05 5.22 4.92
N ASN A 231 6.02 5.49 5.71
CA ASN A 231 4.91 6.32 5.29
C ASN A 231 5.29 7.79 5.57
N TYR A 232 5.68 8.50 4.53
CA TYR A 232 5.94 9.94 4.62
C TYR A 232 4.65 10.69 4.88
N ASP A 233 3.56 10.30 4.21
CA ASP A 233 2.20 10.76 4.45
C ASP A 233 1.31 9.61 4.90
N LEU A 234 0.42 9.92 5.85
CA LEU A 234 -0.57 8.97 6.32
C LEU A 234 -1.88 9.18 5.58
N PRO A 235 -2.38 8.18 4.87
CA PRO A 235 -3.68 8.26 4.23
C PRO A 235 -4.79 8.37 5.28
N TRP A 236 -5.82 9.16 4.97
CA TRP A 236 -6.97 9.32 5.85
C TRP A 236 -7.87 8.08 5.84
N ASN A 237 -7.77 7.26 4.80
CA ASN A 237 -8.35 5.93 4.76
C ASN A 237 -7.34 4.90 5.32
N PRO A 238 -7.62 4.29 6.50
CA PRO A 238 -6.69 3.36 7.14
C PRO A 238 -6.50 2.04 6.35
N ASN A 239 -7.44 1.65 5.47
CA ASN A 239 -7.30 0.48 4.60
C ASN A 239 -6.08 0.62 3.69
N ARG A 240 -5.72 1.84 3.29
CA ARG A 240 -4.52 2.10 2.47
C ARG A 240 -3.22 1.84 3.22
N LEU A 241 -3.16 2.08 4.53
CA LEU A 241 -2.00 1.71 5.35
C LEU A 241 -1.79 0.20 5.35
N GLU A 242 -2.87 -0.57 5.49
CA GLU A 242 -2.84 -2.03 5.41
C GLU A 242 -2.39 -2.49 4.02
N GLN A 243 -2.94 -1.90 2.96
CA GLN A 243 -2.54 -2.20 1.58
C GLN A 243 -1.07 -1.90 1.34
N ARG A 244 -0.54 -0.75 1.80
CA ARG A 244 0.89 -0.42 1.70
C ARG A 244 1.75 -1.44 2.43
N PHE A 245 1.41 -1.77 3.68
CA PHE A 245 2.16 -2.76 4.47
C PHE A 245 2.13 -4.15 3.81
N GLY A 246 1.00 -4.55 3.26
CA GLY A 246 0.85 -5.78 2.49
C GLY A 246 1.75 -5.88 1.24
N ARG A 247 2.44 -4.81 0.81
CA ARG A 247 3.42 -4.85 -0.29
C ARG A 247 4.76 -5.43 0.11
N ILE A 248 5.16 -5.27 1.37
CA ILE A 248 6.42 -5.80 1.92
C ILE A 248 6.20 -7.04 2.80
N HIS A 249 5.07 -7.10 3.50
CA HIS A 249 4.72 -8.17 4.41
C HIS A 249 3.79 -9.18 3.73
N ARG A 250 4.36 -10.19 3.09
CA ARG A 250 3.66 -11.27 2.38
C ARG A 250 4.29 -12.62 2.71
N ILE A 251 3.58 -13.70 2.38
CA ILE A 251 4.11 -15.07 2.45
C ILE A 251 5.42 -15.14 1.65
N GLY A 252 6.51 -15.58 2.29
CA GLY A 252 7.85 -15.62 1.71
C GLY A 252 8.79 -14.49 2.14
N GLN A 253 8.32 -13.50 2.92
CA GLN A 253 9.21 -12.53 3.56
C GLN A 253 9.96 -13.19 4.71
N THR A 254 11.29 -13.16 4.64
CA THR A 254 12.19 -13.79 5.64
C THR A 254 12.69 -12.79 6.68
N GLU A 255 12.60 -11.49 6.36
CA GLU A 255 13.10 -10.44 7.23
C GLU A 255 11.97 -9.83 8.08
N VAL A 256 12.35 -9.28 9.24
CA VAL A 256 11.43 -8.51 10.07
C VAL A 256 11.11 -7.20 9.35
N CYS A 257 9.83 -7.02 9.02
CA CYS A 257 9.39 -5.78 8.39
C CYS A 257 9.36 -4.63 9.41
N HIS A 258 10.05 -3.54 9.10
CA HIS A 258 10.04 -2.32 9.88
C HIS A 258 9.25 -1.23 9.16
N LEU A 259 8.34 -0.60 9.90
CA LEU A 259 7.47 0.45 9.41
C LEU A 259 7.61 1.71 10.25
N TRP A 260 7.88 2.84 9.60
CA TRP A 260 7.87 4.17 10.22
C TRP A 260 6.74 5.02 9.63
N ASN A 261 6.01 5.68 10.51
CA ASN A 261 4.95 6.62 10.15
C ASN A 261 5.37 8.04 10.56
N LEU A 262 5.54 8.94 9.58
CA LEU A 262 5.86 10.33 9.87
C LEU A 262 4.58 11.14 10.07
N VAL A 263 4.42 11.69 11.26
CA VAL A 263 3.23 12.45 11.66
C VAL A 263 3.61 13.90 11.96
N SER A 264 2.94 14.84 11.32
CA SER A 264 3.03 16.26 11.67
C SER A 264 2.24 16.55 12.95
N ALA A 265 2.81 16.26 14.12
CA ALA A 265 2.13 16.35 15.41
C ALA A 265 1.56 17.76 15.75
N GLN A 266 2.00 18.80 15.04
CA GLN A 266 1.53 20.17 15.24
C GLN A 266 0.29 20.53 14.39
N THR A 267 -0.08 19.67 13.42
CA THR A 267 -1.32 19.82 12.66
C THR A 267 -2.49 19.22 13.44
N ARG A 268 -3.71 19.63 13.09
CA ARG A 268 -4.91 19.19 13.80
C ARG A 268 -5.20 17.71 13.58
N GLU A 269 -5.10 17.27 12.34
CA GLU A 269 -5.18 15.87 11.94
C GLU A 269 -4.03 15.04 12.53
N GLY A 270 -2.83 15.62 12.57
CA GLY A 270 -1.65 14.97 13.15
C GLY A 270 -1.80 14.67 14.64
N MET A 271 -2.48 15.52 15.40
CA MET A 271 -2.80 15.24 16.82
C MET A 271 -3.72 14.03 16.97
N VAL A 272 -4.68 13.84 16.05
CA VAL A 272 -5.57 12.67 16.06
C VAL A 272 -4.75 11.40 15.75
N PHE A 273 -3.92 11.42 14.70
CA PHE A 273 -3.05 10.30 14.37
C PHE A 273 -2.06 9.98 15.49
N GLN A 274 -1.45 11.00 16.10
CA GLN A 274 -0.53 10.81 17.21
C GLN A 274 -1.23 10.09 18.38
N ARG A 275 -2.44 10.53 18.76
CA ARG A 275 -3.21 9.88 19.82
C ARG A 275 -3.60 8.46 19.45
N LEU A 276 -4.02 8.25 18.20
CA LEU A 276 -4.37 6.94 17.66
C LEU A 276 -3.19 5.96 17.77
N PHE A 277 -2.01 6.33 17.25
CA PHE A 277 -0.83 5.45 17.30
C PHE A 277 -0.30 5.24 18.72
N GLN A 278 -0.34 6.28 19.57
CA GLN A 278 0.03 6.13 20.97
C GLN A 278 -0.86 5.09 21.66
N LYS A 279 -2.16 5.17 21.44
CA LYS A 279 -3.13 4.23 22.03
C LYS A 279 -2.97 2.82 21.49
N LEU A 280 -2.72 2.67 20.18
CA LEU A 280 -2.44 1.38 19.57
C LEU A 280 -1.14 0.76 20.11
N GLU A 281 -0.11 1.55 20.40
CA GLU A 281 1.12 1.03 20.99
C GLU A 281 0.92 0.63 22.47
N GLU A 282 0.11 1.37 23.25
CA GLU A 282 -0.30 0.98 24.59
C GLU A 282 -1.02 -0.38 24.59
N GLU A 283 -1.89 -0.61 23.60
CA GLU A 283 -2.69 -1.84 23.47
C GLU A 283 -1.99 -2.96 22.65
N ARG A 284 -0.80 -2.71 22.13
CA ARG A 284 -0.05 -3.66 21.29
C ARG A 284 0.10 -5.05 21.89
N GLY A 285 0.29 -5.13 23.21
CA GLY A 285 0.38 -6.40 23.93
C GLY A 285 -0.92 -7.22 23.88
N ALA A 286 -2.08 -6.55 23.85
CA ALA A 286 -3.39 -7.18 23.73
C ALA A 286 -3.74 -7.59 22.30
N LEU A 287 -3.14 -6.93 21.31
CA LEU A 287 -3.44 -7.08 19.87
C LEU A 287 -2.57 -8.13 19.17
N GLY A 288 -1.59 -8.74 19.87
CA GLY A 288 -0.73 -9.78 19.28
C GLY A 288 0.03 -9.35 18.01
N GLY A 289 0.26 -8.03 17.81
CA GLY A 289 0.95 -7.47 16.65
C GLY A 289 0.08 -7.18 15.43
N LYS A 290 -1.23 -7.47 15.44
CA LYS A 290 -2.18 -7.25 14.34
C LYS A 290 -2.79 -5.83 14.35
N VAL A 291 -1.99 -4.82 14.65
CA VAL A 291 -2.44 -3.43 14.83
C VAL A 291 -3.04 -2.81 13.56
N PHE A 292 -2.43 -3.08 12.41
CA PHE A 292 -2.87 -2.50 11.13
C PHE A 292 -4.14 -3.17 10.58
N ASP A 293 -4.32 -4.46 10.83
CA ASP A 293 -5.48 -5.23 10.38
C ASP A 293 -6.82 -4.75 10.99
N ILE A 294 -6.75 -3.98 12.06
CA ILE A 294 -7.92 -3.51 12.83
C ILE A 294 -8.31 -2.10 12.41
N LEU A 295 -7.34 -1.25 12.03
CA LEU A 295 -7.55 0.16 11.73
C LEU A 295 -8.61 0.40 10.63
N GLY A 296 -8.63 -0.45 9.59
CA GLY A 296 -9.57 -0.34 8.49
C GLY A 296 -11.03 -0.61 8.86
N LYS A 297 -11.28 -1.33 9.96
CA LYS A 297 -12.63 -1.70 10.41
C LYS A 297 -13.11 -0.88 11.60
N MET A 298 -12.25 -0.05 12.15
CA MET A 298 -12.59 0.76 13.32
C MET A 298 -13.54 1.89 12.96
N THR A 299 -14.56 2.01 13.79
CA THR A 299 -15.44 3.17 13.79
C THR A 299 -15.20 4.01 15.04
N PHE A 300 -15.21 5.31 14.87
CA PHE A 300 -14.99 6.31 15.91
C PHE A 300 -16.31 7.03 16.16
N ASP A 301 -17.02 6.66 17.22
CA ASP A 301 -18.38 7.14 17.50
C ASP A 301 -19.34 6.87 16.30
N ASN A 302 -19.28 5.64 15.77
CA ASN A 302 -20.00 5.17 14.56
C ASN A 302 -19.64 5.91 13.24
N LYS A 303 -18.50 6.59 13.19
CA LYS A 303 -18.00 7.29 12.02
C LYS A 303 -16.65 6.72 11.59
N PRO A 304 -16.32 6.74 10.29
CA PRO A 304 -14.99 6.38 9.82
C PRO A 304 -13.94 7.40 10.29
N LEU A 305 -12.67 6.99 10.36
CA LEU A 305 -11.55 7.86 10.77
C LEU A 305 -11.50 9.16 9.95
N ARG A 306 -11.81 9.10 8.66
CA ARG A 306 -11.85 10.26 7.77
C ARG A 306 -12.75 11.38 8.30
N GLU A 307 -13.96 11.07 8.75
CA GLU A 307 -14.87 12.07 9.30
C GLU A 307 -14.33 12.73 10.56
N LEU A 308 -13.67 11.94 11.42
CA LEU A 308 -13.01 12.45 12.62
C LEU A 308 -11.88 13.44 12.27
N LEU A 309 -11.10 13.14 11.22
CA LEU A 309 -10.04 14.02 10.74
C LEU A 309 -10.60 15.30 10.11
N ILE A 310 -11.67 15.21 9.33
CA ILE A 310 -12.38 16.39 8.79
C ILE A 310 -12.89 17.27 9.94
N GLU A 311 -13.48 16.68 10.97
CA GLU A 311 -13.95 17.41 12.14
C GLU A 311 -12.78 18.09 12.89
N ALA A 312 -11.64 17.42 13.03
CA ALA A 312 -10.44 18.01 13.60
C ALA A 312 -9.95 19.22 12.82
N VAL A 313 -9.95 19.17 11.49
CA VAL A 313 -9.56 20.29 10.63
C VAL A 313 -10.54 21.45 10.75
N ARG A 314 -11.85 21.18 10.72
CA ARG A 314 -12.89 22.22 10.78
C ARG A 314 -12.99 22.91 12.13
N TYR A 315 -12.98 22.15 13.20
CA TYR A 315 -13.37 22.65 14.53
C TYR A 315 -12.27 22.48 15.60
N GLY A 316 -11.11 21.91 15.26
CA GLY A 316 -10.02 21.61 16.19
C GLY A 316 -9.35 22.84 16.84
N ASN A 317 -9.79 24.09 16.54
CA ASN A 317 -9.38 25.28 17.31
C ASN A 317 -10.08 25.34 18.67
N ASP A 318 -11.27 24.76 18.79
CA ASP A 318 -12.02 24.71 20.04
C ASP A 318 -11.39 23.64 20.97
N PRO A 319 -10.92 24.03 22.17
CA PRO A 319 -10.40 23.08 23.15
C PRO A 319 -11.38 21.98 23.55
N ALA A 320 -12.70 22.29 23.58
CA ALA A 320 -13.74 21.31 23.89
C ALA A 320 -13.88 20.26 22.79
N VAL A 321 -13.83 20.68 21.52
CA VAL A 321 -13.84 19.74 20.38
C VAL A 321 -12.60 18.86 20.39
N ARG A 322 -11.41 19.41 20.65
CA ARG A 322 -10.17 18.65 20.77
C ARG A 322 -10.26 17.58 21.86
N ALA A 323 -10.71 17.97 23.05
CA ALA A 323 -10.88 17.03 24.17
C ALA A 323 -11.87 15.90 23.80
N ARG A 324 -12.97 16.23 23.13
CA ARG A 324 -13.95 15.26 22.65
C ARG A 324 -13.34 14.30 21.61
N LEU A 325 -12.60 14.81 20.62
CA LEU A 325 -11.95 13.98 19.59
C LEU A 325 -10.94 13.00 20.22
N GLN A 326 -10.15 13.45 21.20
CA GLN A 326 -9.24 12.58 21.94
C GLN A 326 -10.01 11.51 22.73
N GLN A 327 -11.11 11.88 23.38
CA GLN A 327 -11.95 10.93 24.11
C GLN A 327 -12.61 9.90 23.18
N VAL A 328 -13.03 10.32 21.97
CA VAL A 328 -13.58 9.40 20.95
C VAL A 328 -12.52 8.39 20.53
N VAL A 329 -11.28 8.81 20.29
CA VAL A 329 -10.17 7.90 19.98
C VAL A 329 -9.91 6.94 21.15
N ASP A 330 -9.84 7.45 22.37
CA ASP A 330 -9.60 6.64 23.57
C ASP A 330 -10.70 5.59 23.80
N ASN A 331 -11.96 5.98 23.65
CA ASN A 331 -13.11 5.09 23.82
C ASN A 331 -13.24 4.04 22.69
N SER A 332 -12.84 4.39 21.48
CA SER A 332 -12.90 3.48 20.32
C SER A 332 -11.80 2.42 20.37
N LEU A 333 -10.70 2.72 21.07
CA LEU A 333 -9.56 1.85 21.31
C LEU A 333 -9.57 1.22 22.70
N ASP A 334 -10.74 1.10 23.32
CA ASP A 334 -10.87 0.38 24.59
C ASP A 334 -10.55 -1.11 24.38
N GLN A 335 -9.81 -1.66 25.32
CA GLN A 335 -9.31 -3.05 25.30
C GLN A 335 -10.42 -4.08 25.08
N GLN A 336 -11.62 -3.80 25.57
CA GLN A 336 -12.78 -4.68 25.41
C GLN A 336 -13.30 -4.65 23.95
N LYS A 337 -13.45 -3.47 23.34
CA LYS A 337 -13.86 -3.32 21.94
C LYS A 337 -12.82 -3.89 20.96
N LEU A 338 -11.53 -3.69 21.27
CA LEU A 338 -10.45 -4.26 20.47
C LEU A 338 -10.44 -5.79 20.53
N ARG A 339 -10.73 -6.37 21.71
CA ARG A 339 -10.91 -7.82 21.84
C ARG A 339 -12.15 -8.31 21.09
N GLU A 340 -13.27 -7.60 21.19
CA GLU A 340 -14.49 -7.93 20.45
C GLU A 340 -14.27 -7.91 18.94
N LEU A 341 -13.55 -6.92 18.40
CA LEU A 341 -13.17 -6.85 16.99
C LEU A 341 -12.17 -7.95 16.60
N LEU A 342 -11.26 -8.31 17.49
CA LEU A 342 -10.35 -9.45 17.30
C LEU A 342 -11.12 -10.77 17.40
N ASP A 343 -12.07 -10.89 18.33
CA ASP A 343 -12.90 -12.07 18.52
C ASP A 343 -13.91 -12.24 17.38
N GLU A 344 -14.45 -11.16 16.82
CA GLU A 344 -15.30 -11.16 15.63
C GLU A 344 -14.50 -11.60 14.39
N ARG A 345 -13.21 -11.27 14.34
CA ARG A 345 -12.27 -11.81 13.36
C ARG A 345 -11.81 -13.23 13.69
N ALA A 346 -11.70 -13.56 14.98
CA ALA A 346 -11.38 -14.89 15.48
C ALA A 346 -12.56 -15.88 15.45
N LEU A 347 -13.78 -15.40 15.26
CA LEU A 347 -14.92 -16.25 14.87
C LEU A 347 -14.82 -16.74 13.43
N THR A 348 -13.92 -16.16 12.65
CA THR A 348 -13.40 -16.71 11.40
C THR A 348 -12.10 -17.50 11.59
N ASP A 349 -11.37 -17.31 12.71
CA ASP A 349 -10.19 -18.06 13.11
C ASP A 349 -10.35 -18.51 14.58
N ASP A 350 -10.46 -19.78 14.79
CA ASP A 350 -10.68 -20.53 16.05
C ASP A 350 -10.09 -19.90 17.32
N THR A 351 -10.87 -19.85 18.42
CA THR A 351 -10.53 -19.27 19.73
C THR A 351 -9.16 -19.70 20.25
N MET A 352 -8.27 -18.72 20.45
CA MET A 352 -6.92 -18.94 20.98
C MET A 352 -6.87 -18.86 22.51
N ASP A 353 -6.69 -19.99 23.17
CA ASP A 353 -6.31 -20.10 24.56
C ASP A 353 -4.77 -19.97 24.72
N VAL A 354 -4.27 -19.45 25.85
CA VAL A 354 -2.84 -19.26 26.15
C VAL A 354 -2.03 -20.55 25.99
N GLN A 355 -2.64 -21.72 26.21
CA GLN A 355 -2.06 -23.03 25.90
C GLN A 355 -1.97 -23.30 24.39
N LYS A 356 -2.94 -22.78 23.60
CA LYS A 356 -2.90 -22.82 22.14
C LYS A 356 -1.86 -21.84 21.58
N VAL A 357 -1.64 -20.68 22.20
CA VAL A 357 -0.56 -19.73 21.81
C VAL A 357 0.82 -20.35 22.00
N SER A 358 1.02 -21.13 23.04
CA SER A 358 2.28 -21.88 23.23
C SER A 358 2.40 -23.04 22.23
N ALA A 359 1.30 -23.75 21.94
CA ALA A 359 1.26 -24.78 20.91
C ALA A 359 1.39 -24.20 19.51
N ILE A 360 0.78 -23.02 19.24
CA ILE A 360 0.93 -22.30 17.97
C ILE A 360 2.33 -21.71 17.84
N ARG A 361 2.95 -21.26 18.92
CA ARG A 361 4.37 -20.86 18.90
C ARG A 361 5.28 -22.03 18.61
N GLU A 362 5.06 -23.20 19.21
CA GLU A 362 5.72 -24.44 18.87
C GLU A 362 5.38 -24.89 17.44
N GLU A 363 4.17 -24.67 16.98
CA GLU A 363 3.71 -25.01 15.64
C GLU A 363 4.18 -23.96 14.62
N MET A 364 4.30 -22.69 14.99
CA MET A 364 4.98 -21.65 14.20
C MET A 364 6.49 -21.89 14.15
N GLU A 365 7.12 -22.32 15.24
CA GLU A 365 8.52 -22.76 15.24
C GLU A 365 8.69 -24.05 14.44
N ARG A 366 7.71 -24.98 14.46
CA ARG A 366 7.65 -26.13 13.55
C ARG A 366 7.31 -25.76 12.12
N MET A 367 6.40 -24.79 11.89
CA MET A 367 6.10 -24.28 10.56
C MET A 367 7.18 -23.31 10.06
N GLU A 368 7.96 -22.67 10.93
CA GLU A 368 9.22 -22.03 10.55
C GLU A 368 10.28 -23.05 10.16
N ALA A 369 10.30 -24.22 10.78
CA ALA A 369 11.07 -25.36 10.31
C ALA A 369 10.48 -26.04 9.05
N HIS A 370 9.16 -25.84 8.79
CA HIS A 370 8.42 -26.36 7.64
C HIS A 370 7.97 -25.25 6.67
N LYS A 371 8.49 -24.01 6.79
CA LYS A 371 8.34 -23.00 5.72
C LYS A 371 8.63 -23.73 4.42
N LEU A 372 7.79 -23.47 3.40
CA LEU A 372 8.09 -23.90 2.02
C LEU A 372 9.50 -23.43 1.71
N GLN A 373 10.46 -24.31 2.06
CA GLN A 373 11.88 -24.03 1.90
C GLN A 373 12.10 -23.75 0.42
N PRO A 374 12.93 -22.81 0.03
CA PRO A 374 13.20 -22.49 -1.36
C PRO A 374 13.44 -23.72 -2.23
N HIS A 375 14.04 -24.77 -1.68
CA HIS A 375 14.29 -26.01 -2.39
C HIS A 375 13.01 -26.79 -2.76
N PHE A 376 11.91 -26.68 -1.99
CA PHE A 376 10.63 -27.30 -2.36
C PHE A 376 9.98 -26.56 -3.54
N ILE A 377 10.07 -25.23 -3.53
CA ILE A 377 9.57 -24.39 -4.65
C ILE A 377 10.39 -24.70 -5.89
N GLU A 378 11.71 -24.79 -5.76
CA GLU A 378 12.64 -25.14 -6.83
C GLU A 378 12.32 -26.52 -7.43
N ALA A 379 12.25 -27.55 -6.59
CA ALA A 379 11.97 -28.91 -7.01
C ALA A 379 10.61 -29.01 -7.72
N PHE A 380 9.55 -28.42 -7.13
CA PHE A 380 8.22 -28.36 -7.74
C PHE A 380 8.26 -27.62 -9.09
N PHE A 381 8.81 -26.40 -9.10
CA PHE A 381 8.80 -25.55 -10.30
C PHE A 381 9.54 -26.21 -11.46
N LEU A 382 10.71 -26.79 -11.22
CA LEU A 382 11.51 -27.42 -12.27
C LEU A 382 10.76 -28.54 -12.98
N GLU A 383 10.08 -29.40 -12.24
CA GLU A 383 9.30 -30.52 -12.82
C GLU A 383 7.97 -30.01 -13.42
N ALA A 384 7.23 -29.19 -12.71
CA ALA A 384 5.98 -28.59 -13.16
C ALA A 384 6.16 -27.80 -14.46
N PHE A 385 7.21 -26.95 -14.53
CA PHE A 385 7.49 -26.14 -15.70
C PHE A 385 7.87 -26.96 -16.92
N ARG A 386 8.64 -28.05 -16.74
CA ARG A 386 8.95 -29.01 -17.81
C ARG A 386 7.70 -29.76 -18.28
N SER A 387 6.84 -30.18 -17.35
CA SER A 387 5.59 -30.90 -17.68
C SER A 387 4.63 -30.09 -18.53
N VAL A 388 4.61 -28.76 -18.36
CA VAL A 388 3.80 -27.86 -19.19
C VAL A 388 4.47 -27.45 -20.51
N GLY A 389 5.69 -27.95 -20.78
CA GLY A 389 6.45 -27.71 -22.02
C GLY A 389 7.43 -26.54 -21.95
N GLY A 390 7.71 -26.02 -20.77
CA GLY A 390 8.73 -24.98 -20.54
C GLY A 390 10.15 -25.49 -20.73
N LYS A 391 11.07 -24.61 -21.15
CA LYS A 391 12.48 -24.94 -21.33
C LYS A 391 13.33 -24.14 -20.34
N ILE A 392 13.92 -24.86 -19.37
CA ILE A 392 14.78 -24.31 -18.34
C ILE A 392 16.12 -25.03 -18.33
N ARG A 393 17.21 -24.29 -18.13
CA ARG A 393 18.57 -24.81 -18.11
C ARG A 393 19.33 -24.29 -16.89
N PRO A 394 20.04 -25.16 -16.14
CA PRO A 394 20.93 -24.70 -15.09
C PRO A 394 22.07 -23.86 -15.67
N ARG A 395 22.48 -22.83 -14.95
CA ARG A 395 23.62 -21.98 -15.29
C ARG A 395 24.63 -22.00 -14.15
N GLU A 396 24.57 -21.05 -13.27
CA GLU A 396 25.37 -21.04 -12.05
C GLU A 396 24.68 -21.88 -10.95
N THR A 397 25.36 -22.21 -9.88
CA THR A 397 24.79 -22.98 -8.77
C THR A 397 23.54 -22.35 -8.20
N GLY A 398 22.38 -23.06 -8.28
CA GLY A 398 21.07 -22.58 -7.83
C GLY A 398 20.48 -21.45 -8.68
N ARG A 399 21.00 -21.24 -9.89
CA ARG A 399 20.51 -20.22 -10.84
C ARG A 399 20.23 -20.87 -12.20
N TYR A 400 19.14 -20.44 -12.83
CA TYR A 400 18.63 -21.05 -14.05
C TYR A 400 18.35 -19.99 -15.11
N GLU A 401 18.41 -20.40 -16.37
CA GLU A 401 17.92 -19.64 -17.52
C GLU A 401 16.66 -20.28 -18.05
N ILE A 402 15.58 -19.50 -18.21
CA ILE A 402 14.37 -19.94 -18.90
C ILE A 402 14.45 -19.44 -20.34
N THR A 403 14.69 -20.36 -21.26
CA THR A 403 14.86 -20.06 -22.68
C THR A 403 13.53 -19.96 -23.42
N PHE A 404 12.48 -20.60 -22.89
CA PHE A 404 11.18 -20.62 -23.52
C PHE A 404 10.06 -20.84 -22.49
N VAL A 405 9.07 -19.95 -22.47
CA VAL A 405 7.82 -20.08 -21.71
C VAL A 405 6.68 -20.34 -22.68
N PRO A 406 5.94 -21.46 -22.56
CA PRO A 406 4.83 -21.80 -23.44
C PRO A 406 3.72 -20.75 -23.45
N ALA A 407 3.04 -20.59 -24.59
CA ALA A 407 1.92 -19.65 -24.72
C ALA A 407 0.78 -19.95 -23.73
N ALA A 408 0.54 -21.22 -23.43
CA ALA A 408 -0.47 -21.64 -22.44
C ALA A 408 -0.17 -21.14 -21.02
N VAL A 409 1.10 -20.99 -20.65
CA VAL A 409 1.53 -20.40 -19.37
C VAL A 409 1.40 -18.87 -19.43
N ARG A 410 1.86 -18.26 -20.54
CA ARG A 410 1.84 -16.80 -20.71
C ARG A 410 0.43 -16.20 -20.78
N SER A 411 -0.54 -16.93 -21.35
CA SER A 411 -1.93 -16.48 -21.46
C SER A 411 -2.69 -16.48 -20.12
N ARG A 412 -2.11 -17.10 -19.08
CA ARG A 412 -2.73 -17.19 -17.76
C ARG A 412 -2.61 -15.91 -16.93
N ASP A 413 -1.66 -15.04 -17.25
CA ASP A 413 -1.51 -13.75 -16.58
C ASP A 413 -2.79 -12.91 -16.62
N MET A 414 -3.52 -12.96 -17.75
CA MET A 414 -4.80 -12.27 -17.93
C MET A 414 -5.97 -12.88 -17.12
N GLN A 415 -5.85 -14.15 -16.71
CA GLN A 415 -6.89 -14.86 -15.95
C GLN A 415 -6.66 -14.79 -14.44
N ILE A 416 -5.41 -14.75 -14.02
CA ILE A 416 -5.02 -14.74 -12.60
C ILE A 416 -5.14 -13.32 -11.99
N GLY A 417 -5.17 -12.26 -12.82
CA GLY A 417 -5.49 -10.91 -12.39
C GLY A 417 -4.38 -10.18 -11.62
N PHE A 418 -3.17 -10.75 -11.50
CA PHE A 418 -2.04 -10.12 -10.81
C PHE A 418 -1.32 -9.04 -11.62
N GLY A 419 -1.83 -8.68 -12.78
CA GLY A 419 -1.40 -7.50 -13.51
C GLY A 419 -0.03 -7.56 -14.21
N GLU A 420 0.83 -8.52 -13.91
CA GLU A 420 2.16 -8.65 -14.53
C GLU A 420 2.17 -9.72 -15.64
N PRO A 421 2.64 -9.39 -16.86
CA PRO A 421 2.71 -10.37 -17.93
C PRO A 421 3.84 -11.37 -17.68
N VAL A 422 3.56 -12.64 -17.86
CA VAL A 422 4.58 -13.70 -17.90
C VAL A 422 5.45 -13.52 -19.16
N LEU A 423 6.77 -13.45 -18.98
CA LEU A 423 7.72 -13.23 -20.07
C LEU A 423 7.87 -14.46 -20.96
N GLN A 424 8.35 -14.25 -22.19
CA GLN A 424 8.71 -15.34 -23.11
C GLN A 424 9.97 -16.09 -22.69
N ARG A 425 10.86 -15.41 -21.98
CA ARG A 425 12.14 -15.93 -21.49
C ARG A 425 12.59 -15.14 -20.26
N TYR A 426 13.38 -15.75 -19.42
CA TYR A 426 14.03 -15.13 -18.28
C TYR A 426 15.52 -15.42 -18.36
N GLU A 427 16.35 -14.40 -18.32
CA GLU A 427 17.79 -14.54 -18.50
C GLU A 427 18.44 -15.26 -17.32
N ARG A 428 17.98 -14.94 -16.09
CA ARG A 428 18.34 -15.64 -14.88
C ARG A 428 17.15 -15.65 -13.91
N VAL A 429 16.91 -16.81 -13.30
CA VAL A 429 15.97 -16.99 -12.19
C VAL A 429 16.64 -17.77 -11.07
N CYS A 430 16.22 -17.56 -9.85
CA CYS A 430 16.65 -18.29 -8.66
C CYS A 430 15.50 -18.45 -7.68
N PHE A 431 15.66 -19.32 -6.67
CA PHE A 431 14.65 -19.59 -5.66
C PHE A 431 15.09 -19.13 -4.27
N GLU A 432 16.35 -18.75 -4.11
CA GLU A 432 16.95 -18.22 -2.89
C GLU A 432 17.31 -16.75 -3.06
N LYS A 433 16.96 -15.91 -2.09
CA LYS A 433 17.18 -14.46 -2.11
C LYS A 433 18.66 -14.10 -2.24
N GLU A 434 19.52 -14.88 -1.60
CA GLU A 434 20.99 -14.70 -1.61
C GLU A 434 21.59 -14.90 -3.01
N ARG A 435 20.87 -15.60 -3.88
CA ARG A 435 21.31 -15.89 -5.25
C ARG A 435 20.81 -14.90 -6.30
N CYS A 436 19.97 -13.94 -5.90
CA CYS A 436 19.46 -12.93 -6.82
C CYS A 436 20.59 -12.03 -7.31
N ASN A 437 21.40 -11.52 -6.39
CA ASN A 437 22.48 -10.57 -6.68
C ASN A 437 23.81 -11.14 -6.19
N VAL A 438 24.52 -11.82 -7.09
CA VAL A 438 25.87 -12.32 -6.83
C VAL A 438 26.87 -11.42 -7.55
N GLN A 439 27.87 -10.94 -6.82
CA GLN A 439 28.87 -10.01 -7.34
C GLN A 439 29.56 -10.57 -8.60
N GLY A 440 29.55 -9.81 -9.69
CA GLY A 440 30.15 -10.21 -10.97
C GLY A 440 29.29 -11.14 -11.83
N MET A 441 28.03 -11.40 -11.44
CA MET A 441 27.07 -12.20 -12.20
C MET A 441 25.86 -11.37 -12.64
N ILE A 442 25.17 -11.83 -13.68
CA ILE A 442 23.90 -11.24 -14.13
C ILE A 442 22.86 -11.39 -13.01
N PRO A 443 22.11 -10.32 -12.65
CA PRO A 443 21.04 -10.41 -11.66
C PRO A 443 20.03 -11.51 -12.00
N ALA A 444 19.53 -12.22 -11.01
CA ALA A 444 18.53 -13.28 -11.17
C ALA A 444 17.20 -12.88 -10.55
N GLU A 445 16.10 -13.17 -11.24
CA GLU A 445 14.74 -12.95 -10.77
C GLU A 445 14.35 -14.04 -9.75
N LEU A 446 13.78 -13.62 -8.62
CA LEU A 446 13.39 -14.55 -7.54
C LEU A 446 12.03 -15.18 -7.84
N LEU A 447 12.00 -16.48 -8.07
CA LEU A 447 10.78 -17.25 -8.18
C LEU A 447 10.29 -17.68 -6.78
N CYS A 448 9.35 -16.94 -6.24
CA CYS A 448 8.72 -17.20 -4.95
C CYS A 448 7.18 -17.14 -5.10
N PRO A 449 6.39 -17.61 -4.11
CA PRO A 449 4.94 -17.42 -4.10
C PRO A 449 4.55 -15.97 -4.37
N GLY A 450 3.59 -15.77 -5.29
CA GLY A 450 3.21 -14.45 -5.82
C GLY A 450 3.96 -14.02 -7.08
N HIS A 451 4.95 -14.76 -7.54
CA HIS A 451 5.59 -14.49 -8.81
C HIS A 451 4.72 -14.95 -9.99
N PRO A 452 4.42 -14.09 -11.00
CA PRO A 452 3.44 -14.40 -12.07
C PRO A 452 3.72 -15.71 -12.81
N LEU A 453 4.98 -16.00 -13.10
CA LEU A 453 5.37 -17.23 -13.76
C LEU A 453 5.10 -18.46 -12.89
N LEU A 454 5.38 -18.41 -11.59
CA LEU A 454 5.13 -19.51 -10.66
C LEU A 454 3.63 -19.76 -10.52
N GLU A 455 2.86 -18.71 -10.31
CA GLU A 455 1.39 -18.79 -10.19
C GLU A 455 0.75 -19.35 -11.47
N ALA A 456 1.20 -18.88 -12.64
CA ALA A 456 0.71 -19.38 -13.92
C ALA A 456 1.02 -20.87 -14.14
N VAL A 457 2.19 -21.33 -13.69
CA VAL A 457 2.57 -22.76 -13.76
C VAL A 457 1.71 -23.60 -12.79
N ILE A 458 1.53 -23.12 -11.55
CA ILE A 458 0.69 -23.80 -10.54
C ILE A 458 -0.73 -23.95 -11.08
N ASP A 459 -1.33 -22.88 -11.57
CA ASP A 459 -2.71 -22.88 -12.06
C ASP A 459 -2.88 -23.83 -13.26
N LEU A 460 -1.96 -23.81 -14.23
CA LEU A 460 -2.01 -24.68 -15.39
C LEU A 460 -1.80 -26.16 -15.02
N VAL A 461 -0.89 -26.45 -14.09
CA VAL A 461 -0.64 -27.82 -13.60
C VAL A 461 -1.87 -28.33 -12.83
N ARG A 462 -2.45 -27.49 -11.96
CA ARG A 462 -3.67 -27.80 -11.22
C ARG A 462 -4.84 -28.13 -12.15
N GLU A 463 -5.06 -27.32 -13.19
CA GLU A 463 -6.10 -27.56 -14.17
C GLU A 463 -5.89 -28.88 -14.93
N ARG A 464 -4.67 -29.12 -15.43
CA ARG A 464 -4.38 -30.33 -16.22
C ARG A 464 -4.46 -31.63 -15.42
N ASN A 465 -4.19 -31.56 -14.12
CA ASN A 465 -4.16 -32.73 -13.25
C ASN A 465 -5.33 -32.78 -12.24
N ALA A 466 -6.37 -31.97 -12.44
CA ALA A 466 -7.51 -31.85 -11.51
C ALA A 466 -8.17 -33.22 -11.22
N ASP A 467 -8.27 -34.10 -12.23
CA ASP A 467 -8.88 -35.43 -12.08
C ASP A 467 -7.94 -36.39 -11.31
N VAL A 468 -6.63 -36.29 -11.54
CA VAL A 468 -5.64 -37.12 -10.84
C VAL A 468 -5.55 -36.70 -9.37
N LEU A 469 -5.60 -35.41 -9.08
CA LEU A 469 -5.57 -34.88 -7.72
C LEU A 469 -6.78 -35.31 -6.88
N LYS A 470 -7.93 -35.58 -7.53
CA LYS A 470 -9.13 -36.11 -6.86
C LYS A 470 -9.07 -37.60 -6.55
N GLN A 471 -8.18 -38.35 -7.20
CA GLN A 471 -8.12 -39.81 -7.08
C GLN A 471 -7.18 -40.29 -5.99
N GLY A 472 -6.35 -39.39 -5.46
CA GLY A 472 -5.30 -39.74 -4.52
C GLY A 472 -4.10 -40.47 -5.18
N THR A 473 -3.10 -40.79 -4.38
CA THR A 473 -1.90 -41.50 -4.81
C THR A 473 -1.32 -42.31 -3.68
N ILE A 474 -0.40 -43.20 -3.99
CA ILE A 474 0.36 -43.98 -3.01
C ILE A 474 1.80 -43.50 -3.03
N PHE A 475 2.30 -43.10 -1.87
CA PHE A 475 3.72 -42.82 -1.67
C PHE A 475 4.38 -43.99 -0.95
N VAL A 476 5.58 -44.35 -1.39
CA VAL A 476 6.43 -45.33 -0.70
C VAL A 476 7.61 -44.56 -0.13
N ASP A 477 7.78 -44.62 1.17
CA ASP A 477 8.93 -44.03 1.87
C ASP A 477 9.91 -45.16 2.24
N ASP A 478 10.99 -45.27 1.47
CA ASP A 478 12.04 -46.29 1.69
C ASP A 478 12.88 -45.99 2.94
N SER A 479 12.72 -44.82 3.55
CA SER A 479 13.44 -44.43 4.78
C SER A 479 12.64 -44.72 6.06
N ASP A 480 11.37 -45.12 5.96
CA ASP A 480 10.49 -45.47 7.08
C ASP A 480 10.49 -47.01 7.27
N ASP A 481 11.04 -47.48 8.38
CA ASP A 481 11.07 -48.92 8.76
C ASP A 481 9.67 -49.45 9.17
N GLY A 482 8.65 -48.63 9.18
CA GLY A 482 7.27 -48.98 9.51
C GLY A 482 6.63 -49.88 8.45
N THR A 483 5.90 -50.91 8.88
CA THR A 483 5.21 -51.86 7.98
C THR A 483 3.71 -51.57 7.81
N ALA A 484 3.14 -50.63 8.58
CA ALA A 484 1.72 -50.29 8.54
C ALA A 484 1.48 -49.14 7.54
N PRO A 485 0.52 -49.27 6.60
CA PRO A 485 0.13 -48.17 5.73
C PRO A 485 -0.50 -47.03 6.54
N ARG A 486 -0.15 -45.81 6.21
CA ARG A 486 -0.74 -44.58 6.78
C ARG A 486 -1.63 -43.92 5.72
N LEU A 487 -2.78 -43.37 6.15
CA LEU A 487 -3.66 -42.62 5.26
C LEU A 487 -3.47 -41.13 5.55
N LEU A 488 -3.06 -40.38 4.54
CA LEU A 488 -2.96 -38.93 4.59
C LEU A 488 -4.09 -38.32 3.79
N PHE A 489 -4.96 -37.55 4.46
CA PHE A 489 -5.99 -36.74 3.82
C PHE A 489 -5.56 -35.29 3.82
N TYR A 490 -5.73 -34.62 2.71
CA TYR A 490 -5.80 -33.18 2.72
C TYR A 490 -7.22 -32.73 2.40
N ILE A 491 -7.72 -31.82 3.22
CA ILE A 491 -9.09 -31.31 3.15
C ILE A 491 -8.98 -29.83 2.82
N GLU A 492 -9.55 -29.43 1.69
CA GLU A 492 -9.66 -28.05 1.31
C GLU A 492 -11.02 -27.54 1.78
N ASP A 493 -11.01 -26.52 2.64
CA ASP A 493 -12.19 -25.79 3.10
C ASP A 493 -12.14 -24.36 2.57
N ALA A 494 -13.24 -23.91 1.98
CA ALA A 494 -13.35 -22.59 1.40
C ALA A 494 -14.63 -21.88 1.88
N ILE A 495 -14.45 -20.77 2.57
CA ILE A 495 -15.54 -19.87 2.94
C ILE A 495 -15.80 -18.94 1.75
N GLN A 496 -17.04 -18.95 1.25
CA GLN A 496 -17.44 -18.14 0.11
C GLN A 496 -18.45 -17.08 0.53
N ASP A 497 -18.33 -15.87 -0.06
CA ASP A 497 -19.32 -14.82 0.10
C ASP A 497 -20.67 -15.22 -0.51
N GLY A 498 -21.77 -14.71 0.05
CA GLY A 498 -23.11 -14.86 -0.50
C GLY A 498 -23.34 -14.05 -1.79
N VAL A 499 -22.45 -13.12 -2.12
CA VAL A 499 -22.53 -12.27 -3.30
C VAL A 499 -22.03 -13.01 -4.54
N LEU A 500 -22.83 -12.99 -5.60
CA LEU A 500 -22.46 -13.57 -6.90
C LEU A 500 -21.68 -12.53 -7.71
N LEU A 501 -20.45 -12.86 -8.10
CA LEU A 501 -19.68 -12.06 -9.03
C LEU A 501 -20.28 -12.07 -10.46
N PRO A 502 -19.99 -11.04 -11.31
CA PRO A 502 -20.33 -11.09 -12.72
C PRO A 502 -19.72 -12.35 -13.36
N GLY A 503 -20.56 -13.32 -13.73
CA GLY A 503 -20.14 -14.65 -14.21
C GLY A 503 -20.67 -15.82 -13.37
N GLY A 504 -21.41 -15.54 -12.27
CA GLY A 504 -22.11 -16.55 -11.47
C GLY A 504 -21.23 -17.32 -10.46
N THR A 505 -19.98 -16.94 -10.30
CA THR A 505 -19.07 -17.49 -9.29
C THR A 505 -19.18 -16.72 -7.97
N LYS A 506 -19.10 -17.42 -6.84
CA LYS A 506 -19.04 -16.80 -5.52
C LYS A 506 -17.60 -16.39 -5.20
N ARG A 507 -17.44 -15.25 -4.56
CA ARG A 507 -16.12 -14.79 -4.08
C ARG A 507 -15.67 -15.70 -2.94
N VAL A 508 -14.44 -16.22 -3.03
CA VAL A 508 -13.80 -16.95 -1.92
C VAL A 508 -13.22 -15.93 -0.95
N ILE A 509 -13.71 -15.94 0.29
CA ILE A 509 -13.24 -15.05 1.37
C ILE A 509 -12.00 -15.64 2.05
N SER A 510 -12.03 -16.94 2.31
CA SER A 510 -10.95 -17.67 2.98
C SER A 510 -10.87 -19.09 2.45
N GLN A 511 -9.65 -19.61 2.36
CA GLN A 511 -9.39 -20.98 1.91
C GLN A 511 -8.32 -21.59 2.82
N HIS A 512 -8.64 -22.76 3.40
CA HIS A 512 -7.73 -23.50 4.29
C HIS A 512 -7.48 -24.90 3.75
N VAL A 513 -6.28 -25.40 3.97
CA VAL A 513 -5.94 -26.79 3.69
C VAL A 513 -5.55 -27.45 5.01
N LEU A 514 -6.26 -28.50 5.37
CA LEU A 514 -6.03 -29.30 6.56
C LEU A 514 -5.42 -30.64 6.15
N PHE A 515 -4.33 -31.01 6.81
CA PHE A 515 -3.71 -32.33 6.64
C PHE A 515 -4.09 -33.23 7.81
N VAL A 516 -4.70 -34.38 7.53
CA VAL A 516 -5.13 -35.34 8.53
C VAL A 516 -4.44 -36.68 8.26
N GLU A 517 -3.59 -37.12 9.17
CA GLU A 517 -2.94 -38.42 9.12
C GLU A 517 -3.69 -39.42 10.02
N LEU A 518 -4.09 -40.54 9.44
CA LEU A 518 -4.64 -41.69 10.18
C LEU A 518 -3.57 -42.79 10.20
N LYS A 519 -3.17 -43.18 11.41
CA LYS A 519 -2.22 -44.28 11.66
C LYS A 519 -2.98 -45.58 11.89
#